data_9d3783546ce0937aff0768c65fe3c397
#
_entry.id   9d3783546ce0937aff0768c65fe3c397
#
_cell.length_a   1.000
_cell.length_b   1.000
_cell.length_c   1.000
_cell.angle_alpha   90.00
_cell.angle_beta   90.00
_cell.angle_gamma   90.00
#
_symmetry.space_group_name_H-M   'P 1'
#
loop_
_entity.id
_entity.type
_entity.pdbx_description
1 polymer ?
#
loop_
_entity_poly.entity_id
_entity_poly.type
_entity_poly.pdbx_seq_one_letter_code
_entity_poly.pdbx_strand_id
1 'polypeptide(L)'
;MSVILMVLLLAGCRMSISLTGGTVDARAKTVAINTFPNNASLVNPQLSQVFTTALKDKIQGQTPLTIVATNGDYEIEGEITDYTVNPVAIQGNDSPAMNRLTITVRVRFTNKFDENQNFAQSFSRYADYYSSQNLSSVETVLVAEITEALTDDIFNKAFVNW
;
A
#
# COMPACT_ATOMS: atom_id res chain seq x y z
N MET A 1 -46.62 37.21 -9.82
CA MET A 1 -45.32 37.40 -9.11
C MET A 1 -44.95 36.23 -8.19
N SER A 2 -45.60 35.10 -8.33
CA SER A 2 -45.39 33.94 -7.42
C SER A 2 -44.61 32.74 -8.04
N VAL A 3 -44.33 32.76 -9.34
CA VAL A 3 -43.68 31.65 -10.05
C VAL A 3 -42.16 31.82 -10.13
N ILE A 4 -41.64 33.05 -9.96
CA ILE A 4 -40.19 33.32 -10.03
C ILE A 4 -39.41 32.90 -8.76
N LEU A 5 -40.12 32.77 -7.62
CA LEU A 5 -39.49 32.41 -6.34
C LEU A 5 -39.18 30.89 -6.18
N MET A 6 -39.73 30.04 -7.06
CA MET A 6 -39.62 28.58 -6.94
C MET A 6 -38.44 27.96 -7.73
N VAL A 7 -37.73 28.75 -8.52
CA VAL A 7 -36.61 28.25 -9.38
C VAL A 7 -35.25 28.38 -8.70
N LEU A 8 -35.12 29.01 -7.54
CA LEU A 8 -33.84 29.29 -6.88
C LEU A 8 -33.40 28.23 -5.84
N LEU A 9 -34.09 27.10 -5.72
CA LEU A 9 -33.79 26.09 -4.69
C LEU A 9 -33.10 24.82 -5.22
N LEU A 10 -32.57 24.83 -6.44
CA LEU A 10 -31.84 23.69 -7.02
C LEU A 10 -30.31 23.91 -7.10
N ALA A 11 -29.75 24.69 -6.17
CA ALA A 11 -28.31 24.66 -5.94
C ALA A 11 -27.94 23.34 -5.24
N GLY A 12 -27.89 22.23 -6.00
CA GLY A 12 -27.47 20.92 -5.51
C GLY A 12 -26.03 20.97 -5.05
N CYS A 13 -25.81 20.97 -3.74
CA CYS A 13 -24.53 20.64 -3.16
C CYS A 13 -24.11 19.26 -3.69
N ARG A 14 -23.09 19.20 -4.55
CA ARG A 14 -22.38 17.96 -4.84
C ARG A 14 -21.61 17.55 -3.58
N MET A 15 -22.26 16.82 -2.70
CA MET A 15 -21.56 16.09 -1.66
C MET A 15 -20.89 14.87 -2.33
N SER A 16 -19.59 14.94 -2.54
CA SER A 16 -18.77 13.79 -2.85
C SER A 16 -18.65 12.95 -1.58
N ILE A 17 -19.47 11.90 -1.47
CA ILE A 17 -19.31 10.91 -0.40
C ILE A 17 -18.23 9.94 -0.87
N SER A 18 -17.02 10.07 -0.33
CA SER A 18 -15.99 9.03 -0.45
C SER A 18 -16.43 7.84 0.40
N LEU A 19 -16.83 6.74 -0.24
CA LEU A 19 -17.18 5.46 0.42
C LEU A 19 -15.96 4.66 0.88
N THR A 20 -14.77 5.09 0.51
CA THR A 20 -13.49 4.53 0.95
C THR A 20 -12.87 5.52 1.94
N GLY A 21 -12.68 5.11 3.19
CA GLY A 21 -12.27 5.94 4.35
C GLY A 21 -10.95 6.72 4.25
N GLY A 22 -10.41 6.96 3.05
CA GLY A 22 -9.21 7.76 2.82
C GLY A 22 -9.52 9.25 2.71
N THR A 23 -8.81 10.07 3.47
CA THR A 23 -8.88 11.54 3.39
C THR A 23 -7.80 12.05 2.44
N VAL A 24 -8.14 12.11 1.15
CA VAL A 24 -7.30 12.81 0.16
C VAL A 24 -7.62 14.30 0.23
N ASP A 25 -6.60 15.16 0.33
CA ASP A 25 -6.78 16.61 0.26
C ASP A 25 -7.50 16.99 -1.04
N ALA A 26 -8.55 17.80 -0.96
CA ALA A 26 -9.38 18.18 -2.12
C ALA A 26 -8.59 18.91 -3.23
N ARG A 27 -7.41 19.46 -2.89
CA ARG A 27 -6.49 20.12 -3.83
C ARG A 27 -5.63 19.12 -4.60
N ALA A 28 -5.38 17.92 -4.02
CA ALA A 28 -4.53 16.92 -4.62
C ALA A 28 -5.23 16.21 -5.80
N LYS A 29 -4.54 16.10 -6.90
CA LYS A 29 -5.01 15.47 -8.15
C LYS A 29 -4.11 14.32 -8.59
N THR A 30 -2.86 14.33 -8.16
CA THR A 30 -1.82 13.46 -8.69
C THR A 30 -1.00 12.81 -7.58
N VAL A 31 -0.49 11.59 -7.88
CA VAL A 31 0.47 10.89 -7.04
C VAL A 31 1.60 10.34 -7.89
N ALA A 32 2.84 10.59 -7.51
CA ALA A 32 4.02 9.96 -8.08
C ALA A 32 4.40 8.76 -7.22
N ILE A 33 4.54 7.58 -7.84
CA ILE A 33 4.95 6.34 -7.16
C ILE A 33 6.18 5.81 -7.87
N ASN A 34 7.33 5.93 -7.22
CA ASN A 34 8.59 5.45 -7.74
C ASN A 34 8.67 3.92 -7.68
N THR A 35 9.50 3.34 -8.54
CA THR A 35 9.80 1.90 -8.44
C THR A 35 10.54 1.62 -7.14
N PHE A 36 10.13 0.58 -6.42
CA PHE A 36 10.78 0.12 -5.20
C PHE A 36 11.89 -0.89 -5.54
N PRO A 37 13.17 -0.49 -5.56
CA PRO A 37 14.25 -1.43 -5.80
C PRO A 37 14.31 -2.50 -4.71
N ASN A 38 14.66 -3.72 -5.10
CA ASN A 38 14.88 -4.79 -4.14
C ASN A 38 16.35 -4.80 -3.71
N ASN A 39 16.63 -4.31 -2.51
CA ASN A 39 17.94 -4.23 -1.89
C ASN A 39 18.12 -5.31 -0.79
N ALA A 40 17.19 -6.28 -0.71
CA ALA A 40 17.30 -7.40 0.22
C ALA A 40 18.46 -8.34 -0.13
N SER A 41 19.03 -8.99 0.88
CA SER A 41 20.14 -9.92 0.71
C SER A 41 19.76 -11.16 -0.11
N LEU A 42 18.56 -11.67 0.05
CA LEU A 42 17.98 -12.73 -0.77
C LEU A 42 17.17 -12.07 -1.88
N VAL A 43 17.54 -12.33 -3.13
CA VAL A 43 16.96 -11.61 -4.27
C VAL A 43 15.85 -12.42 -4.93
N ASN A 44 14.62 -11.95 -4.87
CA ASN A 44 13.55 -12.31 -5.80
C ASN A 44 13.50 -11.25 -6.90
N PRO A 45 13.86 -11.57 -8.16
CA PRO A 45 13.96 -10.56 -9.23
C PRO A 45 12.63 -9.91 -9.60
N GLN A 46 11.50 -10.57 -9.33
CA GLN A 46 10.16 -10.08 -9.68
C GLN A 46 9.55 -9.22 -8.57
N LEU A 47 10.07 -9.30 -7.34
CA LEU A 47 9.46 -8.68 -6.16
C LEU A 47 9.31 -7.16 -6.30
N SER A 48 10.32 -6.48 -6.82
CA SER A 48 10.29 -5.04 -7.09
C SER A 48 9.11 -4.63 -7.97
N GLN A 49 8.91 -5.35 -9.07
CA GLN A 49 7.82 -5.08 -10.01
C GLN A 49 6.45 -5.45 -9.40
N VAL A 50 6.34 -6.62 -8.79
CA VAL A 50 5.09 -7.11 -8.15
C VAL A 50 4.63 -6.11 -7.10
N PHE A 51 5.52 -5.73 -6.18
CA PHE A 51 5.21 -4.78 -5.11
C PHE A 51 4.82 -3.40 -5.65
N THR A 52 5.64 -2.85 -6.57
CA THR A 52 5.38 -1.51 -7.12
C THR A 52 4.05 -1.45 -7.88
N THR A 53 3.73 -2.51 -8.63
CA THR A 53 2.45 -2.60 -9.36
C THR A 53 1.29 -2.69 -8.39
N ALA A 54 1.36 -3.58 -7.40
CA ALA A 54 0.30 -3.74 -6.40
C ALA A 54 0.03 -2.44 -5.61
N LEU A 55 1.09 -1.68 -5.26
CA LEU A 55 0.93 -0.39 -4.59
C LEU A 55 0.24 0.65 -5.49
N LYS A 56 0.60 0.69 -6.78
CA LYS A 56 -0.06 1.56 -7.77
C LYS A 56 -1.53 1.21 -7.93
N ASP A 57 -1.84 -0.07 -8.10
CA ASP A 57 -3.20 -0.57 -8.28
C ASP A 57 -4.06 -0.27 -7.04
N LYS A 58 -3.50 -0.44 -5.84
CA LYS A 58 -4.17 -0.13 -4.57
C LYS A 58 -4.56 1.34 -4.50
N ILE A 59 -3.62 2.25 -4.76
CA ILE A 59 -3.85 3.69 -4.68
C ILE A 59 -4.82 4.15 -5.76
N GLN A 60 -4.67 3.67 -6.99
CA GLN A 60 -5.55 4.01 -8.10
C GLN A 60 -6.98 3.49 -7.90
N GLY A 61 -7.13 2.32 -7.29
CA GLY A 61 -8.43 1.71 -7.02
C GLY A 61 -9.18 2.36 -5.84
N GLN A 62 -8.47 2.99 -4.90
CA GLN A 62 -9.06 3.52 -3.67
C GLN A 62 -9.02 5.05 -3.54
N THR A 63 -8.42 5.74 -4.50
CA THR A 63 -8.35 7.20 -4.52
C THR A 63 -8.72 7.75 -5.89
N PRO A 64 -9.17 9.01 -5.98
CA PRO A 64 -9.41 9.69 -7.26
C PRO A 64 -8.11 10.24 -7.90
N LEU A 65 -6.93 9.88 -7.37
CA LEU A 65 -5.65 10.40 -7.81
C LEU A 65 -5.22 9.80 -9.14
N THR A 66 -4.63 10.63 -10.00
CA THR A 66 -3.98 10.18 -11.23
C THR A 66 -2.51 9.90 -10.95
N ILE A 67 -2.04 8.69 -11.34
CA ILE A 67 -0.62 8.35 -11.23
C ILE A 67 0.18 9.11 -12.29
N VAL A 68 1.23 9.79 -11.84
CA VAL A 68 2.19 10.51 -12.70
C VAL A 68 3.61 9.96 -12.48
N ALA A 69 4.51 10.21 -13.44
CA ALA A 69 5.87 9.70 -13.34
C ALA A 69 6.69 10.41 -12.26
N THR A 70 6.53 11.73 -12.13
CA THR A 70 7.29 12.59 -11.20
C THR A 70 6.47 13.82 -10.81
N ASN A 71 6.88 14.51 -9.75
CA ASN A 71 6.27 15.78 -9.32
C ASN A 71 4.75 15.67 -9.04
N GLY A 72 4.31 14.55 -8.49
CA GLY A 72 2.94 14.38 -7.99
C GLY A 72 2.63 15.35 -6.83
N ASP A 73 1.34 15.55 -6.54
CA ASP A 73 0.91 16.25 -5.33
C ASP A 73 1.23 15.46 -4.08
N TYR A 74 1.18 14.14 -4.19
CA TYR A 74 1.78 13.17 -3.28
C TYR A 74 2.93 12.47 -3.97
N GLU A 75 3.96 12.14 -3.20
CA GLU A 75 5.08 11.33 -3.66
C GLU A 75 5.29 10.14 -2.73
N ILE A 76 5.40 8.94 -3.30
CA ILE A 76 5.67 7.69 -2.58
C ILE A 76 6.92 7.08 -3.19
N GLU A 77 7.94 6.96 -2.38
CA GLU A 77 9.22 6.36 -2.77
C GLU A 77 9.72 5.42 -1.68
N GLY A 78 10.61 4.52 -2.03
CA GLY A 78 11.18 3.60 -1.05
C GLY A 78 11.94 2.46 -1.68
N GLU A 79 12.21 1.46 -0.86
CA GLU A 79 13.00 0.28 -1.20
C GLU A 79 12.51 -0.94 -0.42
N ILE A 80 12.70 -2.12 -0.98
CA ILE A 80 12.54 -3.38 -0.28
C ILE A 80 13.88 -3.64 0.43
N THR A 81 13.85 -3.64 1.76
CA THR A 81 15.06 -3.74 2.59
C THR A 81 15.35 -5.14 3.07
N ASP A 82 14.30 -5.98 3.15
CA ASP A 82 14.45 -7.34 3.66
C ASP A 82 13.52 -8.33 2.95
N TYR A 83 14.05 -9.53 2.71
CA TYR A 83 13.34 -10.71 2.20
C TYR A 83 14.00 -11.92 2.84
N THR A 84 13.41 -12.45 3.92
CA THR A 84 14.03 -13.51 4.72
C THR A 84 13.10 -14.67 4.97
N VAL A 85 13.69 -15.86 5.11
CA VAL A 85 13.00 -17.09 5.50
C VAL A 85 13.61 -17.62 6.78
N ASN A 86 12.77 -17.76 7.80
CA ASN A 86 13.19 -18.27 9.10
C ASN A 86 12.27 -19.40 9.58
N PRO A 87 12.81 -20.43 10.25
CA PRO A 87 11.99 -21.42 10.93
C PRO A 87 11.14 -20.78 12.03
N VAL A 88 9.88 -21.19 12.15
CA VAL A 88 9.01 -20.80 13.25
C VAL A 88 9.06 -21.86 14.33
N ALA A 89 9.44 -21.45 15.55
CA ALA A 89 9.39 -22.35 16.70
C ALA A 89 7.94 -22.57 17.12
N ILE A 90 7.46 -23.81 17.01
CA ILE A 90 6.11 -24.19 17.43
C ILE A 90 6.19 -24.88 18.78
N GLN A 91 5.41 -24.39 19.74
CA GLN A 91 5.26 -25.01 21.06
C GLN A 91 4.13 -26.04 20.98
N GLY A 92 4.50 -27.34 21.00
CA GLY A 92 3.58 -28.47 21.05
C GLY A 92 4.07 -29.65 20.20
N ASN A 93 3.93 -30.88 20.74
CA ASN A 93 4.48 -32.09 20.11
C ASN A 93 3.73 -32.55 18.83
N ASP A 94 2.55 -32.00 18.53
CA ASP A 94 1.69 -32.43 17.41
C ASP A 94 1.50 -31.36 16.33
N SER A 95 2.23 -30.22 16.40
CA SER A 95 2.10 -29.18 15.40
C SER A 95 3.15 -29.33 14.29
N PRO A 96 2.78 -29.21 13.00
CA PRO A 96 3.73 -29.31 11.91
C PRO A 96 4.74 -28.16 11.95
N ALA A 97 6.00 -28.45 11.64
CA ALA A 97 7.03 -27.42 11.53
C ALA A 97 6.70 -26.41 10.42
N MET A 98 6.89 -25.13 10.69
CA MET A 98 6.60 -24.03 9.77
C MET A 98 7.85 -23.21 9.48
N ASN A 99 7.89 -22.61 8.30
CA ASN A 99 8.80 -21.55 7.95
C ASN A 99 8.02 -20.25 7.74
N ARG A 100 8.67 -19.12 7.97
CA ARG A 100 8.12 -17.78 7.81
C ARG A 100 8.89 -17.03 6.74
N LEU A 101 8.19 -16.60 5.68
CA LEU A 101 8.72 -15.62 4.75
C LEU A 101 8.34 -14.22 5.27
N THR A 102 9.32 -13.35 5.44
CA THR A 102 9.13 -11.96 5.86
C THR A 102 9.62 -11.02 4.76
N ILE A 103 8.83 -10.01 4.43
CA ILE A 103 9.22 -8.92 3.54
C ILE A 103 9.12 -7.60 4.30
N THR A 104 10.16 -6.77 4.20
CA THR A 104 10.19 -5.44 4.79
C THR A 104 10.45 -4.40 3.72
N VAL A 105 9.67 -3.33 3.73
CA VAL A 105 9.82 -2.19 2.84
C VAL A 105 10.00 -0.93 3.65
N ARG A 106 10.91 -0.07 3.24
CA ARG A 106 11.06 1.29 3.76
C ARG A 106 10.34 2.23 2.81
N VAL A 107 9.44 3.06 3.35
CA VAL A 107 8.62 3.98 2.57
C VAL A 107 8.83 5.39 3.07
N ARG A 108 8.96 6.32 2.13
CA ARG A 108 8.86 7.77 2.34
C ARG A 108 7.61 8.26 1.61
N PHE A 109 6.78 8.96 2.34
CA PHE A 109 5.60 9.64 1.82
C PHE A 109 5.75 11.14 1.99
N THR A 110 5.46 11.89 0.93
CA THR A 110 5.50 13.35 0.94
C THR A 110 4.17 13.90 0.43
N ASN A 111 3.59 14.82 1.17
CA ASN A 111 2.40 15.57 0.81
C ASN A 111 2.77 17.04 0.62
N LYS A 112 2.55 17.60 -0.58
CA LYS A 112 2.84 19.00 -0.91
C LYS A 112 1.97 20.01 -0.17
N PHE A 113 0.80 19.60 0.30
CA PHE A 113 -0.19 20.48 0.91
C PHE A 113 -0.17 20.48 2.43
N ASP A 114 0.39 19.43 3.05
CA ASP A 114 0.50 19.29 4.50
C ASP A 114 1.75 18.47 4.88
N GLU A 115 2.81 19.17 5.25
CA GLU A 115 4.09 18.56 5.65
C GLU A 115 3.97 17.70 6.93
N ASN A 116 2.96 17.93 7.78
CA ASN A 116 2.76 17.15 9.00
C ASN A 116 2.32 15.71 8.69
N GLN A 117 1.83 15.43 7.48
CA GLN A 117 1.49 14.09 7.03
C GLN A 117 2.70 13.33 6.45
N ASN A 118 3.83 14.00 6.25
CA ASN A 118 5.03 13.37 5.74
C ASN A 118 5.56 12.34 6.73
N PHE A 119 5.98 11.19 6.21
CA PHE A 119 6.63 10.18 7.03
C PHE A 119 7.73 9.44 6.27
N ALA A 120 8.63 8.82 7.04
CA ALA A 120 9.58 7.84 6.54
C ALA A 120 9.64 6.71 7.57
N GLN A 121 9.15 5.52 7.20
CA GLN A 121 9.11 4.38 8.11
C GLN A 121 9.21 3.04 7.36
N SER A 122 9.50 1.98 8.10
CA SER A 122 9.50 0.61 7.59
C SER A 122 8.19 -0.10 7.92
N PHE A 123 7.70 -0.86 6.94
CA PHE A 123 6.56 -1.77 7.08
C PHE A 123 7.07 -3.18 6.87
N SER A 124 6.62 -4.12 7.71
CA SER A 124 7.03 -5.51 7.64
C SER A 124 5.81 -6.42 7.77
N ARG A 125 5.68 -7.37 6.86
CA ARG A 125 4.64 -8.39 6.89
C ARG A 125 5.24 -9.75 6.57
N TYR A 126 4.54 -10.79 6.96
CA TYR A 126 5.00 -12.16 6.76
C TYR A 126 3.85 -13.10 6.42
N ALA A 127 4.20 -14.23 5.84
CA ALA A 127 3.32 -15.37 5.67
C ALA A 127 4.07 -16.67 6.06
N ASP A 128 3.35 -17.60 6.66
CA ASP A 128 3.89 -18.87 7.13
C ASP A 128 3.53 -19.99 6.15
N TYR A 129 4.44 -20.95 5.96
CA TYR A 129 4.22 -22.13 5.13
C TYR A 129 4.85 -23.38 5.78
N TYR A 130 4.33 -24.56 5.43
CA TYR A 130 4.86 -25.81 5.99
C TYR A 130 6.31 -26.05 5.58
N SER A 131 7.16 -26.42 6.53
CA SER A 131 8.57 -26.71 6.26
C SER A 131 8.79 -27.91 5.33
N SER A 132 7.77 -28.75 5.15
CA SER A 132 7.76 -29.84 4.15
C SER A 132 7.61 -29.36 2.70
N GLN A 133 7.24 -28.09 2.48
CA GLN A 133 7.11 -27.49 1.15
C GLN A 133 8.40 -26.74 0.78
N ASN A 134 8.76 -26.79 -0.50
CA ASN A 134 9.82 -25.93 -1.01
C ASN A 134 9.29 -24.51 -1.21
N LEU A 135 10.07 -23.50 -0.79
CA LEU A 135 9.72 -22.10 -0.98
C LEU A 135 9.30 -21.81 -2.43
N SER A 136 10.06 -22.27 -3.42
CA SER A 136 9.78 -22.03 -4.84
C SER A 136 8.40 -22.48 -5.31
N SER A 137 7.78 -23.46 -4.63
CA SER A 137 6.44 -23.95 -4.98
C SER A 137 5.31 -23.08 -4.44
N VAL A 138 5.56 -22.31 -3.38
CA VAL A 138 4.56 -21.48 -2.68
C VAL A 138 4.88 -19.99 -2.74
N GLU A 139 6.07 -19.62 -3.17
CA GLU A 139 6.63 -18.26 -3.14
C GLU A 139 5.69 -17.23 -3.80
N THR A 140 5.15 -17.53 -4.97
CA THR A 140 4.25 -16.61 -5.69
C THR A 140 3.03 -16.25 -4.86
N VAL A 141 2.43 -17.24 -4.19
CA VAL A 141 1.24 -17.03 -3.35
C VAL A 141 1.60 -16.24 -2.10
N LEU A 142 2.69 -16.61 -1.42
CA LEU A 142 3.16 -15.92 -0.21
C LEU A 142 3.53 -14.47 -0.50
N VAL A 143 4.25 -14.22 -1.61
CA VAL A 143 4.62 -12.86 -2.03
C VAL A 143 3.37 -12.01 -2.33
N ALA A 144 2.36 -12.58 -2.98
CA ALA A 144 1.11 -11.88 -3.25
C ALA A 144 0.39 -11.50 -1.94
N GLU A 145 0.23 -12.45 -1.01
CA GLU A 145 -0.40 -12.23 0.30
C GLU A 145 0.33 -11.15 1.11
N ILE A 146 1.67 -11.26 1.22
CA ILE A 146 2.47 -10.28 1.96
C ILE A 146 2.42 -8.90 1.31
N THR A 147 2.47 -8.86 -0.02
CA THR A 147 2.41 -7.60 -0.79
C THR A 147 1.06 -6.89 -0.59
N GLU A 148 -0.05 -7.63 -0.61
CA GLU A 148 -1.38 -7.09 -0.33
C GLU A 148 -1.42 -6.45 1.07
N ALA A 149 -0.96 -7.18 2.10
CA ALA A 149 -0.94 -6.67 3.46
C ALA A 149 -0.03 -5.43 3.63
N LEU A 150 1.14 -5.41 2.97
CA LEU A 150 2.05 -4.25 2.99
C LEU A 150 1.44 -3.02 2.31
N THR A 151 0.79 -3.21 1.16
CA THR A 151 0.16 -2.10 0.43
C THR A 151 -1.05 -1.56 1.17
N ASP A 152 -1.77 -2.39 1.92
CA ASP A 152 -2.84 -1.96 2.83
C ASP A 152 -2.31 -1.10 3.96
N ASP A 153 -1.24 -1.52 4.62
CA ASP A 153 -0.61 -0.73 5.70
C ASP A 153 -0.13 0.62 5.21
N ILE A 154 0.53 0.65 4.05
CA ILE A 154 1.04 1.90 3.46
C ILE A 154 -0.11 2.82 3.07
N PHE A 155 -1.15 2.27 2.42
CA PHE A 155 -2.34 3.02 2.07
C PHE A 155 -3.02 3.63 3.30
N ASN A 156 -3.24 2.81 4.32
CA ASN A 156 -3.87 3.26 5.57
C ASN A 156 -3.05 4.37 6.23
N LYS A 157 -1.73 4.21 6.28
CA LYS A 157 -0.85 5.23 6.87
C LYS A 157 -0.81 6.53 6.08
N ALA A 158 -0.88 6.46 4.74
CA ALA A 158 -0.78 7.63 3.87
C ALA A 158 -2.11 8.39 3.73
N PHE A 159 -3.23 7.67 3.69
CA PHE A 159 -4.52 8.23 3.27
C PHE A 159 -5.67 8.05 4.26
N VAL A 160 -5.49 7.22 5.30
CA VAL A 160 -6.53 7.03 6.33
C VAL A 160 -6.03 7.68 7.62
N ASN A 161 -6.64 8.80 8.00
CA ASN A 161 -6.33 9.46 9.26
C ASN A 161 -6.92 8.65 10.43
N TRP A 162 -6.06 8.15 11.28
CA TRP A 162 -6.38 7.59 12.58
C TRP A 162 -6.03 8.58 13.68
#